data_2a19eaa11a1b47a87b5b8ef12b760445
#
_entry.id   2a19eaa11a1b47a87b5b8ef12b760445
#
_cell.length_a   1.000
_cell.length_b   1.000
_cell.length_c   1.000
_cell.angle_alpha   90.00
_cell.angle_beta   90.00
_cell.angle_gamma   90.00
#
_symmetry.space_group_name_H-M   'P 1'
#
loop_
_entity.id
_entity.type
_entity.pdbx_description
1 polymer ?
#
loop_
_entity_poly.entity_id
_entity_poly.type
_entity_poly.pdbx_seq_one_letter_code
_entity_poly.pdbx_strand_id
1 'polypeptide(L)'
;MEYNALAERLAGKGAAPAGAADEQSAAVAVQSMFNSIAPRYDLLNHVLSANIDRLWWRRTAGRFRSILADPETAVLDICCGTGDMTMALLQHRPVGARSVLAADFAHEMLARGARKFARTSPRHGGAVALEADALHLPLRDASLDLITTAFGFRNLANYNEGLVEFHRVLKPGGQLGILDFSEPDGVIGKVYQLYFRHVLPAIGRVICGKDGPYNYLPASVRRFPAPAEMLAMMREAGFREVSWTPYTFGIAGLYVGLA
;
A
#
# COMPACT_ATOMS: atom_id res chain seq x y z
N MET A 1 -14.75 -11.02 -24.09
CA MET A 1 -16.05 -11.16 -23.42
C MET A 1 -15.91 -11.58 -21.94
N GLU A 2 -14.97 -12.43 -21.58
CA GLU A 2 -14.74 -12.84 -20.18
C GLU A 2 -14.21 -11.71 -19.27
N TYR A 3 -13.40 -10.81 -19.80
CA TYR A 3 -12.84 -9.67 -19.06
C TYR A 3 -13.93 -8.70 -18.53
N ASN A 4 -14.94 -8.37 -19.35
CA ASN A 4 -16.04 -7.50 -18.94
C ASN A 4 -16.99 -8.16 -17.92
N ALA A 5 -17.21 -9.47 -18.04
CA ALA A 5 -18.06 -10.20 -17.09
C ALA A 5 -17.40 -10.33 -15.71
N LEU A 6 -16.07 -10.42 -15.65
CA LEU A 6 -15.31 -10.42 -14.40
C LEU A 6 -15.34 -9.02 -13.75
N ALA A 7 -15.13 -7.96 -14.53
CA ALA A 7 -15.18 -6.58 -14.07
C ALA A 7 -16.55 -6.21 -13.49
N GLU A 8 -17.67 -6.65 -14.11
CA GLU A 8 -19.03 -6.41 -13.61
C GLU A 8 -19.33 -7.16 -12.29
N ARG A 9 -18.81 -8.39 -12.11
CA ARG A 9 -18.97 -9.15 -10.84
C ARG A 9 -18.18 -8.53 -9.68
N LEU A 10 -17.17 -7.74 -9.98
CA LEU A 10 -16.20 -7.20 -9.03
C LEU A 10 -16.39 -5.68 -8.81
N ALA A 11 -17.36 -5.08 -9.51
CA ALA A 11 -17.69 -3.66 -9.36
C ALA A 11 -18.08 -3.32 -7.90
N GLY A 12 -17.45 -2.30 -7.35
CA GLY A 12 -17.86 -1.71 -6.07
C GLY A 12 -17.04 -2.09 -4.83
N LYS A 13 -15.98 -2.91 -4.94
CA LYS A 13 -15.06 -3.15 -3.83
C LYS A 13 -13.84 -2.23 -3.96
N GLY A 14 -13.87 -1.14 -3.22
CA GLY A 14 -12.80 -0.14 -3.22
C GLY A 14 -12.99 0.92 -2.15
N ALA A 15 -12.13 1.92 -2.14
CA ALA A 15 -12.24 3.08 -1.26
C ALA A 15 -13.56 3.82 -1.53
N ALA A 16 -14.26 4.20 -0.45
CA ALA A 16 -15.48 5.01 -0.54
C ALA A 16 -15.43 6.11 0.53
N PRO A 17 -14.68 7.19 0.27
CA PRO A 17 -14.70 8.35 1.13
C PRO A 17 -16.10 9.00 1.13
N ALA A 18 -16.43 9.68 2.24
CA ALA A 18 -17.74 10.32 2.38
C ALA A 18 -17.97 11.33 1.24
N GLY A 19 -19.12 11.23 0.58
CA GLY A 19 -19.52 12.11 -0.52
C GLY A 19 -19.07 11.64 -1.91
N ALA A 20 -18.31 10.57 -2.03
CA ALA A 20 -18.00 9.97 -3.34
C ALA A 20 -19.22 9.22 -3.89
N ALA A 21 -19.61 9.53 -5.13
CA ALA A 21 -20.74 8.91 -5.82
C ALA A 21 -20.30 7.72 -6.69
N ASP A 22 -19.05 7.71 -7.12
CA ASP A 22 -18.46 6.73 -8.01
C ASP A 22 -16.95 6.55 -7.74
N GLU A 23 -16.31 5.64 -8.46
CA GLU A 23 -14.88 5.34 -8.31
C GLU A 23 -13.99 6.53 -8.63
N GLN A 24 -14.34 7.33 -9.64
CA GLN A 24 -13.55 8.50 -10.04
C GLN A 24 -13.59 9.59 -8.95
N SER A 25 -14.77 9.90 -8.42
CA SER A 25 -14.90 10.85 -7.32
C SER A 25 -14.24 10.34 -6.04
N ALA A 26 -14.25 9.02 -5.80
CA ALA A 26 -13.52 8.40 -4.70
C ALA A 26 -12.01 8.58 -4.86
N ALA A 27 -11.45 8.32 -6.03
CA ALA A 27 -10.03 8.50 -6.32
C ALA A 27 -9.60 9.96 -6.11
N VAL A 28 -10.35 10.93 -6.65
CA VAL A 28 -10.08 12.36 -6.49
C VAL A 28 -10.13 12.79 -5.03
N ALA A 29 -11.14 12.33 -4.28
CA ALA A 29 -11.27 12.66 -2.85
C ALA A 29 -10.11 12.10 -2.02
N VAL A 30 -9.69 10.86 -2.29
CA VAL A 30 -8.54 10.22 -1.63
C VAL A 30 -7.24 10.96 -1.97
N GLN A 31 -7.00 11.27 -3.25
CA GLN A 31 -5.83 12.03 -3.69
C GLN A 31 -5.74 13.40 -3.00
N SER A 32 -6.83 14.16 -3.02
CA SER A 32 -6.91 15.48 -2.38
C SER A 32 -6.63 15.39 -0.88
N MET A 33 -7.20 14.39 -0.22
CA MET A 33 -6.98 14.14 1.20
C MET A 33 -5.48 13.89 1.49
N PHE A 34 -4.83 12.98 0.75
CA PHE A 34 -3.41 12.68 0.96
C PHE A 34 -2.51 13.88 0.65
N ASN A 35 -2.78 14.64 -0.41
CA ASN A 35 -2.06 15.87 -0.70
C ASN A 35 -2.15 16.88 0.45
N SER A 36 -3.32 17.03 1.06
CA SER A 36 -3.55 17.97 2.16
C SER A 36 -2.81 17.61 3.45
N ILE A 37 -2.67 16.32 3.76
CA ILE A 37 -2.01 15.83 4.99
C ILE A 37 -0.52 15.55 4.82
N ALA A 38 0.00 15.56 3.60
CA ALA A 38 1.38 15.22 3.29
C ALA A 38 2.41 15.90 4.23
N PRO A 39 2.27 17.19 4.64
CA PRO A 39 3.19 17.84 5.56
C PRO A 39 3.33 17.19 6.94
N ARG A 40 2.31 16.47 7.40
CA ARG A 40 2.22 15.90 8.75
C ARG A 40 2.12 14.37 8.74
N TYR A 41 2.11 13.76 7.56
CA TYR A 41 1.80 12.34 7.35
C TYR A 41 2.77 11.42 8.12
N ASP A 42 4.09 11.64 7.97
CA ASP A 42 5.10 10.80 8.65
C ASP A 42 4.96 10.88 10.17
N LEU A 43 4.80 12.11 10.71
CA LEU A 43 4.60 12.31 12.14
C LEU A 43 3.36 11.55 12.64
N LEU A 44 2.26 11.63 11.88
CA LEU A 44 1.02 10.98 12.22
C LEU A 44 1.14 9.46 12.25
N ASN A 45 1.72 8.87 11.22
CA ASN A 45 1.91 7.42 11.15
C ASN A 45 2.77 6.93 12.32
N HIS A 46 3.88 7.59 12.61
CA HIS A 46 4.77 7.19 13.71
C HIS A 46 4.11 7.34 15.09
N VAL A 47 3.35 8.41 15.30
CA VAL A 47 2.64 8.60 16.59
C VAL A 47 1.50 7.59 16.74
N LEU A 48 0.70 7.38 15.67
CA LEU A 48 -0.45 6.49 15.71
C LEU A 48 -0.06 5.00 15.77
N SER A 49 1.08 4.62 15.19
CA SER A 49 1.60 3.26 15.26
C SER A 49 2.53 3.00 16.44
N ALA A 50 2.85 4.03 17.26
CA ALA A 50 3.93 3.99 18.26
C ALA A 50 5.26 3.48 17.66
N ASN A 51 5.57 3.85 16.40
CA ASN A 51 6.71 3.40 15.60
C ASN A 51 6.75 1.89 15.27
N ILE A 52 5.69 1.14 15.50
CA ILE A 52 5.61 -0.29 15.12
C ILE A 52 5.60 -0.44 13.59
N ASP A 53 5.12 0.54 12.84
CA ASP A 53 5.15 0.62 11.39
C ASP A 53 6.56 0.35 10.80
N ARG A 54 7.62 0.87 11.44
CA ARG A 54 9.01 0.61 11.03
C ARG A 54 9.39 -0.86 11.08
N LEU A 55 8.88 -1.59 12.10
CA LEU A 55 9.09 -3.03 12.20
C LEU A 55 8.34 -3.76 11.09
N TRP A 56 7.12 -3.34 10.76
CA TRP A 56 6.32 -3.93 9.69
C TRP A 56 6.99 -3.75 8.32
N TRP A 57 7.46 -2.54 7.99
CA TRP A 57 8.20 -2.31 6.74
C TRP A 57 9.47 -3.15 6.63
N ARG A 58 10.29 -3.17 7.69
CA ARG A 58 11.53 -3.98 7.71
C ARG A 58 11.23 -5.48 7.56
N ARG A 59 10.21 -5.97 8.23
CA ARG A 59 9.80 -7.38 8.13
C ARG A 59 9.28 -7.71 6.73
N THR A 60 8.50 -6.82 6.14
CA THR A 60 7.99 -6.96 4.78
C THR A 60 9.11 -6.94 3.75
N ALA A 61 10.03 -5.97 3.79
CA ALA A 61 11.19 -5.94 2.92
C ALA A 61 12.07 -7.19 3.09
N GLY A 62 12.26 -7.65 4.33
CA GLY A 62 13.00 -8.87 4.65
C GLY A 62 12.38 -10.13 4.03
N ARG A 63 11.05 -10.18 3.84
CA ARG A 63 10.36 -11.30 3.18
C ARG A 63 10.78 -11.45 1.71
N PHE A 64 11.10 -10.35 1.05
CA PHE A 64 11.52 -10.30 -0.35
C PHE A 64 13.03 -10.20 -0.54
N ARG A 65 13.82 -10.46 0.51
CA ARG A 65 15.28 -10.28 0.51
C ARG A 65 15.99 -11.01 -0.63
N SER A 66 15.56 -12.22 -0.98
CA SER A 66 16.16 -13.00 -2.07
C SER A 66 16.00 -12.31 -3.42
N ILE A 67 14.81 -11.75 -3.70
CA ILE A 67 14.55 -10.98 -4.92
C ILE A 67 15.33 -9.66 -4.91
N LEU A 68 15.30 -8.95 -3.78
CA LEU A 68 15.95 -7.66 -3.63
C LEU A 68 17.47 -7.72 -3.72
N ALA A 69 18.08 -8.87 -3.37
CA ALA A 69 19.53 -9.09 -3.43
C ALA A 69 20.07 -9.22 -4.87
N ASP A 70 19.22 -9.53 -5.82
CA ASP A 70 19.61 -9.56 -7.23
C ASP A 70 19.59 -8.11 -7.79
N PRO A 71 20.73 -7.58 -8.29
CA PRO A 71 20.82 -6.21 -8.78
C PRO A 71 19.95 -5.94 -10.02
N GLU A 72 19.63 -6.96 -10.82
CA GLU A 72 18.91 -6.83 -12.08
C GLU A 72 17.38 -6.82 -11.90
N THR A 73 16.86 -7.17 -10.72
CA THR A 73 15.42 -7.21 -10.51
C THR A 73 14.78 -5.82 -10.65
N ALA A 74 13.66 -5.76 -11.34
CA ALA A 74 12.82 -4.59 -11.49
C ALA A 74 11.76 -4.58 -10.36
N VAL A 75 11.83 -3.56 -9.50
CA VAL A 75 11.00 -3.45 -8.29
C VAL A 75 10.17 -2.19 -8.35
N LEU A 76 8.87 -2.32 -8.05
CA LEU A 76 7.92 -1.22 -7.88
C LEU A 76 7.41 -1.20 -6.45
N ASP A 77 7.46 -0.05 -5.80
CA ASP A 77 6.72 0.27 -4.59
C ASP A 77 5.58 1.21 -4.98
N ILE A 78 4.36 0.70 -5.05
CA ILE A 78 3.16 1.45 -5.48
C ILE A 78 2.37 1.95 -4.29
N CYS A 79 1.74 3.11 -4.40
CA CYS A 79 1.17 3.87 -3.29
C CYS A 79 2.24 4.14 -2.23
N CYS A 80 3.44 4.52 -2.69
CA CYS A 80 4.63 4.65 -1.84
C CYS A 80 4.54 5.80 -0.84
N GLY A 81 3.64 6.75 -1.05
CA GLY A 81 3.47 7.92 -0.20
C GLY A 81 4.78 8.71 -0.06
N THR A 82 5.23 8.90 1.16
CA THR A 82 6.50 9.56 1.48
C THR A 82 7.71 8.61 1.41
N GLY A 83 7.51 7.34 1.00
CA GLY A 83 8.57 6.41 0.64
C GLY A 83 9.18 5.60 1.78
N ASP A 84 8.50 5.40 2.90
CA ASP A 84 9.06 4.63 4.02
C ASP A 84 9.25 3.15 3.68
N MET A 85 8.30 2.54 2.95
CA MET A 85 8.46 1.18 2.44
C MET A 85 9.58 1.11 1.39
N THR A 86 9.63 2.06 0.46
CA THR A 86 10.73 2.19 -0.52
C THR A 86 12.08 2.19 0.19
N MET A 87 12.24 3.00 1.26
CA MET A 87 13.47 3.06 2.04
C MET A 87 13.82 1.73 2.71
N ALA A 88 12.83 0.96 3.15
CA ALA A 88 13.04 -0.37 3.71
C ALA A 88 13.50 -1.38 2.65
N LEU A 89 12.95 -1.31 1.42
CA LEU A 89 13.38 -2.14 0.29
C LEU A 89 14.84 -1.84 -0.10
N LEU A 90 15.21 -0.57 -0.16
CA LEU A 90 16.58 -0.14 -0.51
C LEU A 90 17.64 -0.72 0.43
N GLN A 91 17.31 -0.98 1.70
CA GLN A 91 18.26 -1.61 2.64
C GLN A 91 18.69 -3.03 2.24
N HIS A 92 17.95 -3.68 1.36
CA HIS A 92 18.25 -5.02 0.84
C HIS A 92 18.79 -5.01 -0.59
N ARG A 93 18.92 -3.83 -1.22
CA ARG A 93 19.46 -3.68 -2.57
C ARG A 93 21.00 -3.58 -2.53
N PRO A 94 21.73 -4.34 -3.36
CA PRO A 94 23.18 -4.21 -3.47
C PRO A 94 23.59 -2.90 -4.15
N VAL A 95 24.87 -2.58 -4.04
CA VAL A 95 25.47 -1.45 -4.77
C VAL A 95 25.35 -1.69 -6.27
N GLY A 96 24.94 -0.65 -7.00
CA GLY A 96 24.80 -0.72 -8.47
C GLY A 96 23.52 -1.42 -8.94
N ALA A 97 22.63 -1.85 -8.02
CA ALA A 97 21.34 -2.40 -8.41
C ALA A 97 20.46 -1.38 -9.15
N ARG A 98 19.58 -1.87 -9.99
CA ARG A 98 18.54 -1.05 -10.64
C ARG A 98 17.73 -0.31 -9.58
N SER A 99 17.39 0.94 -9.87
CA SER A 99 16.58 1.76 -8.96
C SER A 99 15.21 1.14 -8.71
N VAL A 100 14.72 1.25 -7.49
CA VAL A 100 13.33 0.97 -7.16
C VAL A 100 12.43 2.05 -7.75
N LEU A 101 11.40 1.68 -8.49
CA LEU A 101 10.35 2.61 -8.89
C LEU A 101 9.46 2.85 -7.68
N ALA A 102 9.34 4.10 -7.24
CA ALA A 102 8.48 4.51 -6.15
C ALA A 102 7.33 5.33 -6.73
N ALA A 103 6.14 4.74 -6.80
CA ALA A 103 5.00 5.36 -7.47
C ALA A 103 3.89 5.72 -6.50
N ASP A 104 3.32 6.90 -6.69
CA ASP A 104 2.12 7.36 -5.98
C ASP A 104 1.33 8.33 -6.87
N PHE A 105 0.01 8.39 -6.69
CA PHE A 105 -0.82 9.34 -7.43
C PHE A 105 -0.96 10.70 -6.71
N ALA A 106 -0.59 10.77 -5.42
CA ALA A 106 -0.62 11.97 -4.62
C ALA A 106 0.70 12.75 -4.75
N HIS A 107 0.70 13.78 -5.58
CA HIS A 107 1.88 14.58 -5.93
C HIS A 107 2.68 15.06 -4.70
N GLU A 108 2.00 15.64 -3.70
CA GLU A 108 2.66 16.20 -2.51
C GLU A 108 3.32 15.11 -1.63
N MET A 109 2.73 13.91 -1.61
CA MET A 109 3.31 12.75 -0.93
C MET A 109 4.59 12.31 -1.65
N LEU A 110 4.49 12.11 -2.97
CA LEU A 110 5.58 11.67 -3.82
C LEU A 110 6.75 12.68 -3.83
N ALA A 111 6.47 13.98 -3.88
CA ALA A 111 7.49 15.03 -3.82
C ALA A 111 8.31 14.99 -2.52
N ARG A 112 7.68 14.61 -1.40
CA ARG A 112 8.39 14.40 -0.12
C ARG A 112 9.22 13.13 -0.14
N GLY A 113 8.69 12.03 -0.70
CA GLY A 113 9.42 10.80 -0.94
C GLY A 113 10.67 11.04 -1.78
N ALA A 114 10.55 11.74 -2.91
CA ALA A 114 11.67 12.08 -3.79
C ALA A 114 12.80 12.84 -3.07
N ARG A 115 12.46 13.79 -2.18
CA ARG A 115 13.46 14.48 -1.34
C ARG A 115 14.14 13.53 -0.34
N LYS A 116 13.41 12.54 0.19
CA LYS A 116 13.96 11.51 1.07
C LYS A 116 14.92 10.60 0.29
N PHE A 117 14.54 10.18 -0.92
CA PHE A 117 15.38 9.34 -1.80
C PHE A 117 16.67 10.02 -2.20
N ALA A 118 16.63 11.33 -2.57
CA ALA A 118 17.80 12.11 -2.94
C ALA A 118 18.86 12.22 -1.83
N ARG A 119 18.48 12.02 -0.57
CA ARG A 119 19.39 12.03 0.59
C ARG A 119 19.95 10.65 0.92
N THR A 120 19.48 9.61 0.23
CA THR A 120 19.93 8.24 0.47
C THR A 120 21.29 8.02 -0.15
N SER A 121 22.18 7.35 0.57
CA SER A 121 23.52 7.03 0.08
C SER A 121 23.45 6.21 -1.21
N PRO A 122 24.29 6.50 -2.23
CA PRO A 122 24.39 5.67 -3.45
C PRO A 122 24.74 4.19 -3.21
N ARG A 123 25.08 3.84 -1.97
CA ARG A 123 25.45 2.44 -1.58
C ARG A 123 24.32 1.42 -1.68
N HIS A 124 23.06 1.85 -1.84
CA HIS A 124 21.91 0.95 -1.77
C HIS A 124 21.00 1.04 -3.01
N GLY A 125 21.56 1.17 -4.19
CA GLY A 125 20.71 1.49 -5.35
C GLY A 125 19.98 2.81 -5.14
N GLY A 126 19.24 3.27 -6.14
CA GLY A 126 18.45 4.51 -6.04
C GLY A 126 16.94 4.18 -5.96
N ALA A 127 16.15 5.21 -5.72
CA ALA A 127 14.73 5.18 -6.01
C ALA A 127 14.41 6.29 -7.02
N VAL A 128 13.50 5.99 -7.94
CA VAL A 128 12.97 6.93 -8.93
C VAL A 128 11.50 7.15 -8.63
N ALA A 129 11.13 8.40 -8.39
CA ALA A 129 9.76 8.79 -8.15
C ALA A 129 8.97 8.84 -9.46
N LEU A 130 7.79 8.23 -9.47
CA LEU A 130 6.87 8.17 -10.62
C LEU A 130 5.46 8.56 -10.15
N GLU A 131 4.90 9.62 -10.69
CA GLU A 131 3.48 9.93 -10.44
C GLU A 131 2.62 9.05 -11.33
N ALA A 132 1.84 8.14 -10.71
CA ALA A 132 1.05 7.16 -11.45
C ALA A 132 -0.17 6.70 -10.65
N ASP A 133 -1.24 6.37 -11.38
CA ASP A 133 -2.41 5.68 -10.86
C ASP A 133 -2.12 4.16 -10.78
N ALA A 134 -2.41 3.58 -9.62
CA ALA A 134 -2.23 2.15 -9.37
C ALA A 134 -3.17 1.26 -10.21
N LEU A 135 -4.28 1.82 -10.70
CA LEU A 135 -5.23 1.12 -11.56
C LEU A 135 -4.78 1.12 -13.04
N HIS A 136 -3.90 2.05 -13.43
CA HIS A 136 -3.44 2.23 -14.81
C HIS A 136 -1.95 2.58 -14.85
N LEU A 137 -1.10 1.61 -14.62
CA LEU A 137 0.34 1.82 -14.57
C LEU A 137 0.94 2.06 -15.97
N PRO A 138 1.76 3.11 -16.16
CA PRO A 138 2.43 3.37 -17.44
C PRO A 138 3.63 2.42 -17.65
N LEU A 139 3.43 1.15 -17.40
CA LEU A 139 4.44 0.09 -17.47
C LEU A 139 4.00 -1.01 -18.43
N ARG A 140 5.00 -1.65 -19.05
CA ARG A 140 4.75 -2.78 -19.97
C ARG A 140 4.28 -4.01 -19.22
N ASP A 141 3.54 -4.87 -19.87
CA ASP A 141 3.21 -6.19 -19.37
C ASP A 141 4.49 -6.98 -19.06
N ALA A 142 4.43 -7.82 -18.04
CA ALA A 142 5.50 -8.72 -17.63
C ALA A 142 6.89 -8.04 -17.53
N SER A 143 6.95 -6.86 -16.90
CA SER A 143 8.18 -6.06 -16.80
C SER A 143 8.80 -6.00 -15.40
N LEU A 144 8.05 -6.36 -14.36
CA LEU A 144 8.47 -6.27 -12.96
C LEU A 144 8.68 -7.66 -12.33
N ASP A 145 9.66 -7.74 -11.43
CA ASP A 145 9.93 -8.96 -10.65
C ASP A 145 9.26 -8.90 -9.26
N LEU A 146 9.06 -7.69 -8.74
CA LEU A 146 8.43 -7.46 -7.43
C LEU A 146 7.59 -6.19 -7.47
N ILE A 147 6.37 -6.29 -6.95
CA ILE A 147 5.53 -5.14 -6.57
C ILE A 147 5.30 -5.19 -5.07
N THR A 148 5.47 -4.06 -4.39
CA THR A 148 5.06 -3.87 -3.00
C THR A 148 4.10 -2.71 -2.88
N THR A 149 3.19 -2.78 -1.92
CA THR A 149 2.40 -1.64 -1.45
C THR A 149 2.22 -1.75 0.06
N ALA A 150 2.40 -0.65 0.77
CA ALA A 150 2.28 -0.64 2.22
C ALA A 150 1.29 0.44 2.66
N PHE A 151 0.17 0.00 3.28
CA PHE A 151 -0.91 0.85 3.79
C PHE A 151 -1.59 1.74 2.74
N GLY A 152 -1.40 1.39 1.45
CA GLY A 152 -1.94 2.11 0.31
C GLY A 152 -3.09 1.39 -0.38
N PHE A 153 -3.05 0.04 -0.43
CA PHE A 153 -3.96 -0.76 -1.23
C PHE A 153 -5.45 -0.54 -0.85
N ARG A 154 -5.76 -0.41 0.44
CA ARG A 154 -7.13 -0.14 0.92
C ARG A 154 -7.71 1.19 0.42
N ASN A 155 -6.88 2.06 -0.16
CA ASN A 155 -7.28 3.37 -0.69
C ASN A 155 -7.54 3.36 -2.21
N LEU A 156 -7.32 2.24 -2.89
CA LEU A 156 -7.65 2.10 -4.31
C LEU A 156 -9.16 2.20 -4.52
N ALA A 157 -9.57 2.90 -5.54
CA ALA A 157 -10.98 3.05 -5.89
C ALA A 157 -11.62 1.71 -6.31
N ASN A 158 -10.81 0.79 -6.85
CA ASN A 158 -11.23 -0.57 -7.22
C ASN A 158 -10.10 -1.56 -6.91
N TYR A 159 -10.31 -2.46 -5.93
CA TYR A 159 -9.29 -3.43 -5.50
C TYR A 159 -9.00 -4.48 -6.57
N ASN A 160 -10.04 -4.93 -7.28
CA ASN A 160 -9.88 -5.97 -8.30
C ASN A 160 -9.14 -5.47 -9.52
N GLU A 161 -9.48 -4.27 -9.98
CA GLU A 161 -8.78 -3.61 -11.08
C GLU A 161 -7.29 -3.41 -10.74
N GLY A 162 -6.99 -2.95 -9.51
CA GLY A 162 -5.62 -2.84 -9.03
C GLY A 162 -4.88 -4.19 -9.01
N LEU A 163 -5.53 -5.27 -8.56
CA LEU A 163 -4.94 -6.62 -8.57
C LEU A 163 -4.67 -7.13 -9.99
N VAL A 164 -5.61 -6.92 -10.92
CA VAL A 164 -5.46 -7.28 -12.33
C VAL A 164 -4.31 -6.49 -12.96
N GLU A 165 -4.23 -5.19 -12.69
CA GLU A 165 -3.15 -4.34 -13.20
C GLU A 165 -1.78 -4.75 -12.63
N PHE A 166 -1.70 -5.08 -11.35
CA PHE A 166 -0.46 -5.57 -10.74
C PHE A 166 -0.05 -6.92 -11.34
N HIS A 167 -1.01 -7.81 -11.60
CA HIS A 167 -0.73 -9.08 -12.26
C HIS A 167 -0.24 -8.86 -13.71
N ARG A 168 -0.83 -7.93 -14.46
CA ARG A 168 -0.43 -7.59 -15.82
C ARG A 168 1.04 -7.18 -15.94
N VAL A 169 1.50 -6.31 -15.03
CA VAL A 169 2.86 -5.75 -15.09
C VAL A 169 3.93 -6.67 -14.48
N LEU A 170 3.53 -7.64 -13.64
CA LEU A 170 4.44 -8.65 -13.10
C LEU A 170 4.83 -9.67 -14.17
N LYS A 171 6.10 -10.06 -14.17
CA LYS A 171 6.59 -11.19 -14.94
C LYS A 171 5.98 -12.49 -14.42
N PRO A 172 5.86 -13.54 -15.27
CA PRO A 172 5.56 -14.87 -14.76
C PRO A 172 6.53 -15.27 -13.65
N GLY A 173 6.00 -15.63 -12.47
CA GLY A 173 6.81 -15.89 -11.26
C GLY A 173 7.23 -14.65 -10.48
N GLY A 174 6.89 -13.45 -10.94
CA GLY A 174 7.03 -12.22 -10.16
C GLY A 174 6.15 -12.23 -8.91
N GLN A 175 6.51 -11.46 -7.90
CA GLN A 175 5.82 -11.46 -6.61
C GLN A 175 5.10 -10.14 -6.33
N LEU A 176 3.91 -10.26 -5.76
CA LEU A 176 3.16 -9.15 -5.17
C LEU A 176 3.23 -9.26 -3.64
N GLY A 177 3.51 -8.12 -2.96
CA GLY A 177 3.42 -7.98 -1.52
C GLY A 177 2.51 -6.81 -1.13
N ILE A 178 1.39 -7.10 -0.46
CA ILE A 178 0.47 -6.08 0.06
C ILE A 178 0.53 -6.11 1.58
N LEU A 179 1.10 -5.08 2.18
CA LEU A 179 1.05 -4.85 3.63
C LEU A 179 -0.09 -3.88 3.91
N ASP A 180 -1.10 -4.31 4.62
CA ASP A 180 -2.19 -3.41 5.01
C ASP A 180 -2.77 -3.76 6.39
N PHE A 181 -3.62 -2.87 6.92
CA PHE A 181 -4.31 -3.11 8.17
C PHE A 181 -5.34 -4.23 8.03
N SER A 182 -5.59 -4.91 9.13
CA SER A 182 -6.69 -5.85 9.28
C SER A 182 -7.32 -5.68 10.66
N GLU A 183 -8.50 -6.22 10.84
CA GLU A 183 -9.18 -6.20 12.13
C GLU A 183 -8.83 -7.50 12.88
N PRO A 184 -8.08 -7.42 14.00
CA PRO A 184 -7.80 -8.58 14.81
C PRO A 184 -9.04 -9.10 15.52
N ASP A 185 -9.10 -10.42 15.74
CA ASP A 185 -10.19 -11.08 16.44
C ASP A 185 -10.02 -11.08 17.97
N GLY A 186 -11.09 -11.46 18.69
CA GLY A 186 -11.07 -11.73 20.11
C GLY A 186 -10.84 -10.49 21.00
N VAL A 187 -10.13 -10.68 22.11
CA VAL A 187 -9.90 -9.62 23.10
C VAL A 187 -9.05 -8.49 22.53
N ILE A 188 -8.06 -8.83 21.72
CA ILE A 188 -7.16 -7.85 21.07
C ILE A 188 -7.97 -6.99 20.11
N GLY A 189 -8.90 -7.58 19.35
CA GLY A 189 -9.81 -6.84 18.48
C GLY A 189 -10.66 -5.82 19.25
N LYS A 190 -11.18 -6.19 20.42
CA LYS A 190 -11.95 -5.25 21.25
C LYS A 190 -11.10 -4.07 21.74
N VAL A 191 -9.87 -4.31 22.18
CA VAL A 191 -8.92 -3.26 22.59
C VAL A 191 -8.56 -2.36 21.40
N TYR A 192 -8.30 -2.96 20.25
CA TYR A 192 -7.99 -2.24 19.02
C TYR A 192 -9.17 -1.36 18.56
N GLN A 193 -10.41 -1.87 18.60
CA GLN A 193 -11.61 -1.10 18.28
C GLN A 193 -11.81 0.08 19.26
N LEU A 194 -11.52 -0.11 20.57
CA LEU A 194 -11.57 0.96 21.55
C LEU A 194 -10.55 2.05 21.25
N TYR A 195 -9.32 1.67 20.90
CA TYR A 195 -8.26 2.58 20.47
C TYR A 195 -8.70 3.37 19.22
N PHE A 196 -9.19 2.69 18.18
CA PHE A 196 -9.65 3.30 16.93
C PHE A 196 -10.84 4.24 17.13
N ARG A 197 -11.73 3.91 18.08
CA ARG A 197 -12.96 4.68 18.33
C ARG A 197 -12.74 5.94 19.18
N HIS A 198 -11.79 5.90 20.10
CA HIS A 198 -11.63 6.96 21.11
C HIS A 198 -10.27 7.66 21.05
N VAL A 199 -9.18 6.92 20.90
CA VAL A 199 -7.82 7.48 21.00
C VAL A 199 -7.39 8.10 19.66
N LEU A 200 -7.57 7.38 18.56
CA LEU A 200 -7.15 7.83 17.23
C LEU A 200 -7.83 9.14 16.80
N PRO A 201 -9.17 9.34 16.95
CA PRO A 201 -9.81 10.60 16.62
C PRO A 201 -9.38 11.75 17.54
N ALA A 202 -9.03 11.46 18.81
CA ALA A 202 -8.54 12.47 19.74
C ALA A 202 -7.16 13.01 19.35
N ILE A 203 -6.22 12.10 19.07
CA ILE A 203 -4.88 12.45 18.55
C ILE A 203 -5.00 13.20 17.22
N GLY A 204 -5.83 12.71 16.32
CA GLY A 204 -6.08 13.32 15.04
C GLY A 204 -6.55 14.77 15.12
N ARG A 205 -7.50 15.06 16.00
CA ARG A 205 -8.00 16.43 16.22
C ARG A 205 -6.91 17.37 16.76
N VAL A 206 -6.00 16.87 17.59
CA VAL A 206 -4.89 17.66 18.12
C VAL A 206 -3.89 18.04 17.04
N ILE A 207 -3.58 17.11 16.12
CA ILE A 207 -2.51 17.30 15.12
C ILE A 207 -3.01 18.01 13.85
N CYS A 208 -4.24 17.73 13.38
CA CYS A 208 -4.76 18.27 12.11
C CYS A 208 -6.01 19.14 12.24
N GLY A 209 -6.53 19.35 13.46
CA GLY A 209 -7.74 20.14 13.68
C GLY A 209 -9.05 19.34 13.48
N LYS A 210 -10.21 20.05 13.54
CA LYS A 210 -11.54 19.42 13.57
C LYS A 210 -11.93 18.71 12.25
N ASP A 211 -11.37 19.12 11.12
CA ASP A 211 -11.74 18.66 9.77
C ASP A 211 -10.71 17.70 9.15
N GLY A 212 -9.88 17.08 9.97
CA GLY A 212 -8.84 16.16 9.52
C GLY A 212 -9.37 14.80 9.05
N PRO A 213 -8.60 14.07 8.22
CA PRO A 213 -9.00 12.80 7.57
C PRO A 213 -9.13 11.60 8.52
N TYR A 214 -9.20 11.84 9.83
CA TYR A 214 -9.16 10.80 10.87
C TYR A 214 -10.42 9.93 10.93
N ASN A 215 -11.53 10.39 10.38
CA ASN A 215 -12.72 9.58 10.22
C ASN A 215 -12.58 8.59 9.05
N TYR A 216 -11.70 8.91 8.09
CA TYR A 216 -11.46 8.07 6.92
C TYR A 216 -10.68 6.78 7.28
N LEU A 217 -9.61 6.88 8.09
CA LEU A 217 -8.78 5.72 8.41
C LEU A 217 -9.57 4.57 9.07
N PRO A 218 -10.36 4.78 10.14
CA PRO A 218 -11.18 3.71 10.69
C PRO A 218 -12.22 3.17 9.71
N ALA A 219 -12.76 4.03 8.85
CA ALA A 219 -13.74 3.62 7.85
C ALA A 219 -13.10 2.77 6.75
N SER A 220 -11.92 3.15 6.24
CA SER A 220 -11.21 2.41 5.21
C SER A 220 -10.72 1.04 5.72
N VAL A 221 -10.26 0.93 6.97
CA VAL A 221 -9.84 -0.35 7.57
C VAL A 221 -11.04 -1.30 7.69
N ARG A 222 -12.19 -0.83 8.19
CA ARG A 222 -13.41 -1.66 8.29
C ARG A 222 -13.96 -2.11 6.95
N ARG A 223 -13.76 -1.29 5.89
CA ARG A 223 -14.20 -1.62 4.54
C ARG A 223 -13.26 -2.57 3.82
N PHE A 224 -12.00 -2.62 4.24
CA PHE A 224 -11.00 -3.48 3.63
C PHE A 224 -11.39 -4.96 3.77
N PRO A 225 -11.23 -5.79 2.73
CA PRO A 225 -11.62 -7.19 2.77
C PRO A 225 -10.94 -7.95 3.90
N ALA A 226 -11.68 -8.86 4.54
CA ALA A 226 -11.10 -9.81 5.48
C ALA A 226 -10.01 -10.67 4.80
N PRO A 227 -9.02 -11.22 5.54
CA PRO A 227 -7.90 -11.92 4.93
C PRO A 227 -8.30 -13.04 3.97
N ALA A 228 -9.31 -13.83 4.30
CA ALA A 228 -9.79 -14.91 3.43
C ALA A 228 -10.39 -14.37 2.11
N GLU A 229 -11.12 -13.27 2.17
CA GLU A 229 -11.71 -12.60 1.02
C GLU A 229 -10.64 -11.99 0.13
N MET A 230 -9.66 -11.29 0.71
CA MET A 230 -8.53 -10.71 -0.03
C MET A 230 -7.73 -11.79 -0.76
N LEU A 231 -7.47 -12.93 -0.13
CA LEU A 231 -6.81 -14.07 -0.78
C LEU A 231 -7.64 -14.66 -1.93
N ALA A 232 -8.98 -14.66 -1.82
CA ALA A 232 -9.86 -15.07 -2.90
C ALA A 232 -9.77 -14.10 -4.09
N MET A 233 -9.84 -12.79 -3.84
CA MET A 233 -9.68 -11.76 -4.86
C MET A 233 -8.33 -11.85 -5.58
N MET A 234 -7.24 -12.10 -4.86
CA MET A 234 -5.91 -12.32 -5.47
C MET A 234 -5.91 -13.52 -6.41
N ARG A 235 -6.55 -14.65 -6.02
CA ARG A 235 -6.65 -15.82 -6.90
C ARG A 235 -7.49 -15.53 -8.16
N GLU A 236 -8.60 -14.82 -7.99
CA GLU A 236 -9.47 -14.41 -9.12
C GLU A 236 -8.73 -13.49 -10.10
N ALA A 237 -7.82 -12.64 -9.61
CA ALA A 237 -6.95 -11.79 -10.43
C ALA A 237 -5.80 -12.54 -11.11
N GLY A 238 -5.63 -13.86 -10.86
CA GLY A 238 -4.60 -14.70 -11.51
C GLY A 238 -3.41 -15.08 -10.63
N PHE A 239 -3.30 -14.54 -9.41
CA PHE A 239 -2.19 -14.86 -8.50
C PHE A 239 -2.28 -16.28 -7.97
N ARG A 240 -1.14 -16.96 -7.92
CA ARG A 240 -0.95 -18.30 -7.36
C ARG A 240 -0.23 -18.22 -6.01
N GLU A 241 -0.21 -19.33 -5.28
CA GLU A 241 0.49 -19.45 -3.99
C GLU A 241 0.20 -18.28 -3.04
N VAL A 242 -1.06 -17.82 -3.03
CA VAL A 242 -1.44 -16.68 -2.20
C VAL A 242 -1.42 -17.05 -0.72
N SER A 243 -0.83 -16.19 0.09
CA SER A 243 -0.68 -16.38 1.52
C SER A 243 -0.89 -15.07 2.29
N TRP A 244 -1.29 -15.17 3.55
CA TRP A 244 -1.40 -14.06 4.48
C TRP A 244 -0.62 -14.35 5.76
N THR A 245 0.20 -13.40 6.19
CA THR A 245 0.97 -13.48 7.43
C THR A 245 0.57 -12.34 8.35
N PRO A 246 -0.04 -12.62 9.52
CA PRO A 246 -0.41 -11.58 10.47
C PRO A 246 0.81 -10.95 11.13
N TYR A 247 0.75 -9.63 11.30
CA TYR A 247 1.70 -8.84 12.06
C TYR A 247 1.00 -8.26 13.30
N THR A 248 1.74 -8.21 14.41
CA THR A 248 1.26 -7.61 15.67
C THR A 248 -0.17 -8.06 16.00
N PHE A 249 -0.34 -9.36 16.22
CA PHE A 249 -1.62 -9.99 16.58
C PHE A 249 -2.76 -9.78 15.55
N GLY A 250 -2.42 -9.52 14.28
CA GLY A 250 -3.40 -9.31 13.23
C GLY A 250 -3.86 -7.86 13.06
N ILE A 251 -3.22 -6.87 13.68
CA ILE A 251 -3.49 -5.44 13.44
C ILE A 251 -3.10 -5.03 12.03
N ALA A 252 -2.05 -5.63 11.50
CA ALA A 252 -1.66 -5.54 10.11
C ALA A 252 -1.31 -6.93 9.60
N GLY A 253 -1.23 -7.11 8.28
CA GLY A 253 -0.81 -8.36 7.69
C GLY A 253 -0.20 -8.17 6.32
N LEU A 254 0.67 -9.09 5.96
CA LEU A 254 1.29 -9.15 4.65
C LEU A 254 0.62 -10.24 3.81
N TYR A 255 0.02 -9.83 2.71
CA TYR A 255 -0.44 -10.72 1.64
C TYR A 255 0.68 -10.87 0.61
N VAL A 256 0.91 -12.09 0.16
CA VAL A 256 1.89 -12.41 -0.89
C VAL A 256 1.23 -13.30 -1.92
N GLY A 257 1.51 -13.07 -3.20
CA GLY A 257 1.08 -13.91 -4.31
C GLY A 257 2.12 -13.94 -5.42
N LEU A 258 2.12 -15.01 -6.22
CA LEU A 258 2.93 -15.18 -7.43
C LEU A 258 2.07 -14.91 -8.68
N ALA A 259 2.58 -14.15 -9.64
CA ALA A 259 1.97 -13.98 -10.96
C ALA A 259 2.23 -15.17 -11.90
#